data_661ef6eeace5f03ce2c6f5d33255b937
#
_entry.id   661ef6eeace5f03ce2c6f5d33255b937
#
_cell.length_a   1.000
_cell.length_b   1.000
_cell.length_c   1.000
_cell.angle_alpha   90.00
_cell.angle_beta   90.00
_cell.angle_gamma   90.00
#
_symmetry.space_group_name_H-M   'P 1'
#
loop_
_entity.id
_entity.type
_entity.pdbx_description
1 polymer ?
#
loop_
_entity_poly.entity_id
_entity_poly.type
_entity_poly.pdbx_seq_one_letter_code
_entity_poly.pdbx_strand_id
1 'polypeptide(L)'
;DLLFLLVGGGVEKEKLIKSTVEKNLKNVRFENFISREDYSDLLKICSLGLVCLSPKNKTPVIPGKILGYMASSLPVAAFLHKSSDGHEVIQNSGCGLSADSADEESCMKVISNLLDDPEVSKMGMAGRDYAEKNFSKEVCMNQLENLLNR
;
A
#
# COMPACT_ATOMS: atom_id res chain seq x y z
N ASP A 1 5.20 18.77 6.85
CA ASP A 1 6.29 18.28 5.96
C ASP A 1 6.05 16.81 5.63
N LEU A 2 6.21 16.43 4.37
CA LEU A 2 6.01 15.05 3.90
C LEU A 2 7.38 14.40 3.66
N LEU A 3 7.59 13.19 4.22
CA LEU A 3 8.76 12.35 3.99
C LEU A 3 8.35 11.05 3.29
N PHE A 4 8.95 10.75 2.16
CA PHE A 4 8.83 9.45 1.50
C PHE A 4 9.96 8.54 1.97
N LEU A 5 9.62 7.39 2.53
CA LEU A 5 10.57 6.38 2.98
C LEU A 5 10.46 5.13 2.11
N LEU A 6 11.56 4.78 1.45
CA LEU A 6 11.69 3.58 0.64
C LEU A 6 12.63 2.60 1.33
N VAL A 7 12.07 1.47 1.78
CA VAL A 7 12.81 0.44 2.53
C VAL A 7 12.97 -0.82 1.69
N GLY A 8 14.18 -1.31 1.60
CA GLY A 8 14.51 -2.53 0.87
C GLY A 8 15.59 -2.37 -0.17
N GLY A 9 15.65 -3.33 -1.08
CA GLY A 9 16.57 -3.36 -2.21
C GLY A 9 15.83 -3.64 -3.52
N GLY A 10 16.58 -3.77 -4.60
CA GLY A 10 16.05 -4.08 -5.92
C GLY A 10 16.89 -3.42 -7.01
N VAL A 11 16.74 -3.90 -8.23
CA VAL A 11 17.53 -3.46 -9.40
C VAL A 11 17.36 -1.96 -9.74
N GLU A 12 16.21 -1.38 -9.37
CA GLU A 12 15.92 0.03 -9.66
C GLU A 12 16.37 0.99 -8.53
N LYS A 13 16.86 0.49 -7.38
CA LYS A 13 17.17 1.33 -6.21
C LYS A 13 18.21 2.40 -6.55
N GLU A 14 19.30 2.02 -7.20
CA GLU A 14 20.36 2.97 -7.56
C GLU A 14 19.86 4.05 -8.53
N LYS A 15 19.03 3.67 -9.50
CA LYS A 15 18.43 4.60 -10.44
C LYS A 15 17.49 5.59 -9.74
N LEU A 16 16.70 5.11 -8.77
CA LEU A 16 15.81 5.96 -7.97
C LEU A 16 16.62 6.93 -7.11
N ILE A 17 17.70 6.48 -6.46
CA ILE A 17 18.61 7.35 -5.69
C ILE A 17 19.20 8.43 -6.61
N LYS A 18 19.72 8.05 -7.77
CA LYS A 18 20.27 9.00 -8.75
C LYS A 18 19.24 10.04 -9.16
N SER A 19 18.04 9.61 -9.52
CA SER A 19 16.94 10.50 -9.89
C SER A 19 16.54 11.46 -8.77
N THR A 20 16.56 10.99 -7.52
CA THR A 20 16.29 11.82 -6.32
C THR A 20 17.33 12.93 -6.18
N VAL A 21 18.60 12.62 -6.38
CA VAL A 21 19.70 13.61 -6.36
C VAL A 21 19.58 14.61 -7.51
N GLU A 22 19.37 14.12 -8.73
CA GLU A 22 19.25 14.95 -9.95
C GLU A 22 18.08 15.95 -9.85
N LYS A 23 16.97 15.52 -9.24
CA LYS A 23 15.78 16.34 -9.00
C LYS A 23 15.87 17.17 -7.72
N ASN A 24 16.97 17.10 -6.97
CA ASN A 24 17.18 17.78 -5.70
C ASN A 24 16.05 17.56 -4.66
N LEU A 25 15.49 16.34 -4.61
CA LEU A 25 14.42 15.99 -3.66
C LEU A 25 15.01 15.78 -2.27
N LYS A 26 14.57 16.60 -1.29
CA LYS A 26 15.07 16.57 0.10
C LYS A 26 14.21 15.70 1.02
N ASN A 27 13.04 15.31 0.54
CA ASN A 27 12.01 14.60 1.30
C ASN A 27 11.88 13.13 0.90
N VAL A 28 12.93 12.55 0.31
CA VAL A 28 12.99 11.12 -0.03
C VAL A 28 14.18 10.48 0.69
N ARG A 29 13.92 9.39 1.42
CA ARG A 29 14.95 8.62 2.12
C ARG A 29 14.92 7.17 1.67
N PHE A 30 16.09 6.58 1.49
CA PHE A 30 16.27 5.18 1.14
C PHE A 30 16.94 4.45 2.30
N GLU A 31 16.32 3.36 2.73
CA GLU A 31 16.86 2.45 3.74
C GLU A 31 17.14 1.07 3.14
N ASN A 32 17.96 0.28 3.82
CA ASN A 32 18.22 -1.09 3.43
C ASN A 32 17.10 -2.03 3.90
N PHE A 33 17.26 -3.32 3.63
CA PHE A 33 16.39 -4.33 4.22
C PHE A 33 16.49 -4.28 5.75
N ILE A 34 15.31 -4.36 6.36
CA ILE A 34 15.14 -4.45 7.81
C ILE A 34 14.51 -5.80 8.16
N SER A 35 14.59 -6.20 9.41
CA SER A 35 13.96 -7.41 9.90
C SER A 35 12.43 -7.32 9.79
N ARG A 36 11.75 -8.46 9.90
CA ARG A 36 10.28 -8.48 9.92
C ARG A 36 9.71 -7.78 11.16
N GLU A 37 10.43 -7.87 12.27
CA GLU A 37 10.07 -7.22 13.53
C GLU A 37 10.21 -5.71 13.41
N ASP A 38 11.35 -5.22 12.93
CA ASP A 38 11.59 -3.80 12.69
C ASP A 38 10.61 -3.20 11.66
N TYR A 39 10.23 -4.00 10.65
CA TYR A 39 9.23 -3.57 9.68
C TYR A 39 7.87 -3.33 10.30
N SER A 40 7.43 -4.21 11.22
CA SER A 40 6.19 -4.03 11.96
C SER A 40 6.21 -2.75 12.81
N ASP A 41 7.33 -2.45 13.44
CA ASP A 41 7.49 -1.24 14.25
C ASP A 41 7.57 0.02 13.38
N LEU A 42 8.23 -0.07 12.23
CA LEU A 42 8.25 1.01 11.25
C LEU A 42 6.83 1.38 10.79
N LEU A 43 5.98 0.41 10.50
CA LEU A 43 4.61 0.70 10.05
C LEU A 43 3.78 1.46 11.09
N LYS A 44 4.06 1.28 12.39
CA LYS A 44 3.36 1.99 13.48
C LYS A 44 3.65 3.49 13.50
N ILE A 45 4.80 3.91 12.98
CA ILE A 45 5.21 5.33 12.95
C ILE A 45 4.97 5.99 11.59
N CYS A 46 4.53 5.22 10.59
CA CYS A 46 4.15 5.76 9.30
C CYS A 46 2.72 6.33 9.35
N SER A 47 2.46 7.38 8.59
CA SER A 47 1.13 7.97 8.46
C SER A 47 0.33 7.38 7.30
N LEU A 48 1.01 6.83 6.29
CA LEU A 48 0.40 6.33 5.04
C LEU A 48 1.25 5.22 4.44
N GLY A 49 0.60 4.15 3.99
CA GLY A 49 1.22 3.07 3.22
C GLY A 49 1.12 3.34 1.71
N LEU A 50 2.25 3.27 1.02
CA LEU A 50 2.31 3.53 -0.42
C LEU A 50 2.54 2.23 -1.20
N VAL A 51 1.66 1.93 -2.16
CA VAL A 51 1.78 0.81 -3.09
C VAL A 51 1.91 1.35 -4.51
N CYS A 52 3.06 1.14 -5.12
CA CYS A 52 3.32 1.56 -6.50
C CYS A 52 3.65 0.33 -7.35
N LEU A 53 2.81 0.04 -8.32
CA LEU A 53 3.08 -0.96 -9.35
C LEU A 53 3.34 -0.27 -10.69
N SER A 54 4.21 -0.88 -11.48
CA SER A 54 4.45 -0.42 -12.85
C SER A 54 3.15 -0.47 -13.67
N PRO A 55 2.84 0.54 -14.49
CA PRO A 55 1.70 0.51 -15.40
C PRO A 55 1.80 -0.60 -16.46
N LYS A 56 2.96 -1.25 -16.58
CA LYS A 56 3.16 -2.43 -17.42
C LYS A 56 2.67 -3.72 -16.76
N ASN A 57 2.43 -3.72 -15.46
CA ASN A 57 1.92 -4.89 -14.73
C ASN A 57 0.41 -4.99 -14.91
N LYS A 58 -0.01 -5.71 -15.94
CA LYS A 58 -1.43 -5.93 -16.31
C LYS A 58 -2.06 -7.13 -15.62
N THR A 59 -1.34 -7.80 -14.74
CA THR A 59 -1.85 -8.97 -14.02
C THR A 59 -2.95 -8.52 -13.04
N PRO A 60 -4.13 -9.13 -13.08
CA PRO A 60 -5.17 -8.88 -12.08
C PRO A 60 -4.71 -9.47 -10.74
N VAL A 61 -4.14 -8.64 -9.88
CA VAL A 61 -3.51 -9.06 -8.63
C VAL A 61 -3.85 -8.09 -7.52
N ILE A 62 -4.02 -8.62 -6.32
CA ILE A 62 -4.07 -7.85 -5.09
C ILE A 62 -2.63 -7.78 -4.54
N PRO A 63 -1.97 -6.61 -4.56
CA PRO A 63 -0.62 -6.50 -4.00
C PRO A 63 -0.62 -6.82 -2.50
N GLY A 64 0.23 -7.78 -2.08
CA GLY A 64 0.28 -8.20 -0.67
C GLY A 64 0.62 -7.08 0.33
N LYS A 65 1.24 -5.99 -0.12
CA LYS A 65 1.49 -4.81 0.71
C LYS A 65 0.18 -4.14 1.19
N ILE A 66 -0.89 -4.18 0.38
CA ILE A 66 -2.20 -3.64 0.78
C ILE A 66 -2.66 -4.33 2.06
N LEU A 67 -2.64 -5.67 2.08
CA LEU A 67 -3.05 -6.44 3.25
C LEU A 67 -2.14 -6.19 4.47
N GLY A 68 -0.84 -6.02 4.24
CA GLY A 68 0.12 -5.68 5.30
C GLY A 68 -0.17 -4.32 5.94
N TYR A 69 -0.49 -3.31 5.12
CA TYR A 69 -0.87 -1.98 5.61
C TYR A 69 -2.22 -2.01 6.34
N MET A 70 -3.22 -2.69 5.79
CA MET A 70 -4.51 -2.90 6.45
C MET A 70 -4.33 -3.58 7.82
N ALA A 71 -3.53 -4.65 7.90
CA ALA A 71 -3.21 -5.33 9.16
C ALA A 71 -2.52 -4.43 10.19
N SER A 72 -1.87 -3.36 9.76
CA SER A 72 -1.23 -2.36 10.62
C SER A 72 -2.09 -1.12 10.86
N SER A 73 -3.36 -1.13 10.47
CA SER A 73 -4.28 0.02 10.52
C SER A 73 -3.72 1.26 9.81
N LEU A 74 -2.92 1.06 8.76
CA LEU A 74 -2.30 2.14 8.01
C LEU A 74 -3.14 2.46 6.78
N PRO A 75 -3.57 3.71 6.57
CA PRO A 75 -4.26 4.13 5.36
C PRO A 75 -3.41 3.86 4.12
N VAL A 76 -4.04 3.54 2.98
CA VAL A 76 -3.36 3.10 1.77
C VAL A 76 -3.53 4.07 0.62
N ALA A 77 -2.42 4.53 0.04
CA ALA A 77 -2.37 5.12 -1.29
C ALA A 77 -1.84 4.08 -2.28
N ALA A 78 -2.63 3.68 -3.27
CA ALA A 78 -2.22 2.65 -4.21
C ALA A 78 -2.29 3.12 -5.66
N PHE A 79 -1.16 2.95 -6.37
CA PHE A 79 -1.03 3.23 -7.79
C PHE A 79 -0.85 1.91 -8.51
N LEU A 80 -1.91 1.48 -9.17
CA LEU A 80 -2.05 0.14 -9.74
C LEU A 80 -2.45 0.26 -11.22
N HIS A 81 -2.16 -0.76 -12.00
CA HIS A 81 -2.75 -0.85 -13.33
C HIS A 81 -4.28 -0.97 -13.22
N LYS A 82 -5.02 -0.34 -14.11
CA LYS A 82 -6.49 -0.31 -14.10
C LYS A 82 -7.21 -1.67 -14.02
N SER A 83 -6.53 -2.76 -14.39
CA SER A 83 -7.07 -4.13 -14.29
C SER A 83 -6.71 -4.84 -12.97
N SER A 84 -6.10 -4.15 -12.01
CA SER A 84 -5.74 -4.77 -10.73
C SER A 84 -6.95 -4.91 -9.81
N ASP A 85 -7.16 -6.10 -9.25
CA ASP A 85 -8.20 -6.36 -8.25
C ASP A 85 -7.95 -5.58 -6.94
N GLY A 86 -6.75 -5.05 -6.77
CA GLY A 86 -6.41 -4.17 -5.65
C GLY A 86 -7.29 -2.93 -5.55
N HIS A 87 -7.81 -2.39 -6.68
CA HIS A 87 -8.74 -1.26 -6.67
C HIS A 87 -10.04 -1.61 -5.94
N GLU A 88 -10.59 -2.79 -6.24
CA GLU A 88 -11.82 -3.28 -5.61
C GLU A 88 -11.64 -3.51 -4.11
N VAL A 89 -10.51 -4.09 -3.70
CA VAL A 89 -10.20 -4.30 -2.28
C VAL A 89 -10.12 -2.96 -1.54
N ILE A 90 -9.46 -1.95 -2.09
CA ILE A 90 -9.36 -0.62 -1.48
C ILE A 90 -10.73 0.03 -1.38
N GLN A 91 -11.52 -0.02 -2.43
CA GLN A 91 -12.87 0.54 -2.44
C GLN A 91 -13.79 -0.15 -1.43
N ASN A 92 -13.84 -1.49 -1.43
CA ASN A 92 -14.73 -2.27 -0.57
C ASN A 92 -14.34 -2.18 0.91
N SER A 93 -13.06 -2.05 1.20
CA SER A 93 -12.57 -1.91 2.57
C SER A 93 -12.64 -0.50 3.12
N GLY A 94 -12.70 0.51 2.26
CA GLY A 94 -12.55 1.91 2.66
C GLY A 94 -11.18 2.23 3.28
N CYS A 95 -10.14 1.41 3.02
CA CYS A 95 -8.83 1.55 3.66
C CYS A 95 -7.97 2.69 3.09
N GLY A 96 -8.42 3.39 2.07
CA GLY A 96 -7.65 4.42 1.40
C GLY A 96 -8.15 4.74 0.01
N LEU A 97 -7.26 5.23 -0.85
CA LEU A 97 -7.58 5.62 -2.22
C LEU A 97 -6.62 4.95 -3.21
N SER A 98 -7.09 4.77 -4.45
CA SER A 98 -6.25 4.21 -5.51
C SER A 98 -6.44 4.96 -6.84
N ALA A 99 -5.40 4.93 -7.68
CA ALA A 99 -5.41 5.49 -9.03
C ALA A 99 -4.72 4.56 -10.02
N ASP A 100 -5.00 4.76 -11.32
CA ASP A 100 -4.22 4.10 -12.38
C ASP A 100 -2.79 4.61 -12.34
N SER A 101 -1.84 3.69 -12.21
CA SER A 101 -0.41 4.01 -12.17
C SER A 101 0.15 4.65 -13.45
N ALA A 102 -0.62 4.66 -14.54
CA ALA A 102 -0.29 5.37 -15.77
C ALA A 102 -0.74 6.84 -15.76
N ASP A 103 -1.56 7.25 -14.79
CA ASP A 103 -2.11 8.61 -14.68
C ASP A 103 -1.46 9.34 -13.49
N GLU A 104 -0.39 10.09 -13.77
CA GLU A 104 0.35 10.84 -12.74
C GLU A 104 -0.53 11.88 -12.03
N GLU A 105 -1.45 12.53 -12.73
CA GLU A 105 -2.32 13.55 -12.14
C GLU A 105 -3.26 12.92 -11.11
N SER A 106 -3.88 11.79 -11.46
CA SER A 106 -4.72 11.03 -10.53
C SER A 106 -3.93 10.47 -9.35
N CYS A 107 -2.70 10.01 -9.56
CA CYS A 107 -1.81 9.58 -8.47
C CYS A 107 -1.51 10.72 -7.49
N MET A 108 -1.22 11.91 -8.00
CA MET A 108 -0.98 13.09 -7.14
C MET A 108 -2.23 13.51 -6.38
N LYS A 109 -3.41 13.47 -7.01
CA LYS A 109 -4.69 13.75 -6.34
C LYS A 109 -4.97 12.78 -5.20
N VAL A 110 -4.66 11.49 -5.37
CA VAL A 110 -4.80 10.48 -4.31
C VAL A 110 -3.94 10.87 -3.10
N ILE A 111 -2.68 11.24 -3.29
CA ILE A 111 -1.80 11.66 -2.19
C ILE A 111 -2.35 12.90 -1.50
N SER A 112 -2.69 13.95 -2.27
CA SER A 112 -3.20 15.19 -1.71
C SER A 112 -4.48 14.96 -0.91
N ASN A 113 -5.43 14.22 -1.47
CA ASN A 113 -6.70 13.95 -0.79
C ASN A 113 -6.50 13.20 0.53
N LEU A 114 -5.60 12.20 0.56
CA LEU A 114 -5.32 11.47 1.81
C LEU A 114 -4.57 12.31 2.85
N LEU A 115 -3.70 13.22 2.42
CA LEU A 115 -2.97 14.11 3.35
C LEU A 115 -3.85 15.22 3.92
N ASP A 116 -4.84 15.68 3.16
CA ASP A 116 -5.74 16.75 3.54
C ASP A 116 -6.99 16.24 4.28
N ASP A 117 -7.22 14.92 4.31
CA ASP A 117 -8.39 14.32 4.96
C ASP A 117 -8.18 14.20 6.47
N PRO A 118 -8.93 14.95 7.31
CA PRO A 118 -8.84 14.86 8.76
C PRO A 118 -9.26 13.48 9.31
N GLU A 119 -9.98 12.69 8.53
CA GLU A 119 -10.50 11.38 8.90
C GLU A 119 -9.64 10.21 8.36
N VAL A 120 -8.48 10.52 7.77
CA VAL A 120 -7.60 9.53 7.13
C VAL A 120 -7.26 8.35 8.06
N SER A 121 -7.13 8.58 9.35
CA SER A 121 -6.90 7.52 10.34
C SER A 121 -8.06 6.51 10.44
N LYS A 122 -9.28 6.93 10.18
CA LYS A 122 -10.44 6.03 10.14
C LYS A 122 -10.38 5.06 8.97
N MET A 123 -9.78 5.48 7.84
CA MET A 123 -9.54 4.59 6.70
C MET A 123 -8.61 3.43 7.10
N GLY A 124 -7.56 3.71 7.87
CA GLY A 124 -6.67 2.67 8.38
C GLY A 124 -7.39 1.66 9.27
N MET A 125 -8.27 2.12 10.17
CA MET A 125 -9.09 1.25 11.02
C MET A 125 -10.10 0.42 10.19
N ALA A 126 -10.79 1.04 9.24
CA ALA A 126 -11.70 0.34 8.33
C ALA A 126 -10.96 -0.78 7.55
N GLY A 127 -9.74 -0.48 7.08
CA GLY A 127 -8.87 -1.48 6.46
C GLY A 127 -8.56 -2.65 7.38
N ARG A 128 -8.22 -2.40 8.63
CA ARG A 128 -7.94 -3.44 9.64
C ARG A 128 -9.15 -4.33 9.85
N ASP A 129 -10.32 -3.75 10.10
CA ASP A 129 -11.58 -4.48 10.30
C ASP A 129 -11.92 -5.34 9.09
N TYR A 130 -11.73 -4.81 7.89
CA TYR A 130 -11.97 -5.56 6.66
C TYR A 130 -10.99 -6.74 6.50
N ALA A 131 -9.70 -6.51 6.77
CA ALA A 131 -8.69 -7.55 6.69
C ALA A 131 -8.95 -8.69 7.68
N GLU A 132 -9.32 -8.38 8.91
CA GLU A 132 -9.66 -9.39 9.92
C GLU A 132 -10.88 -10.23 9.52
N LYS A 133 -11.91 -9.60 8.96
CA LYS A 133 -13.14 -10.28 8.54
C LYS A 133 -13.00 -11.12 7.28
N ASN A 134 -12.08 -10.77 6.37
CA ASN A 134 -12.02 -11.38 5.04
C ASN A 134 -10.74 -12.17 4.79
N PHE A 135 -9.64 -11.84 5.46
CA PHE A 135 -8.31 -12.37 5.17
C PHE A 135 -7.58 -12.93 6.40
N SER A 136 -8.24 -13.01 7.56
CA SER A 136 -7.63 -13.67 8.71
C SER A 136 -7.38 -15.16 8.42
N LYS A 137 -6.39 -15.75 9.09
CA LYS A 137 -6.07 -17.17 8.94
C LYS A 137 -7.30 -18.05 9.20
N GLU A 138 -8.08 -17.74 10.22
CA GLU A 138 -9.28 -18.48 10.57
C GLU A 138 -10.32 -18.44 9.46
N VAL A 139 -10.62 -17.25 8.92
CA VAL A 139 -11.58 -17.10 7.82
C VAL A 139 -11.12 -17.85 6.58
N CYS A 140 -9.83 -17.72 6.21
CA CYS A 140 -9.29 -18.43 5.05
C CYS A 140 -9.33 -19.96 5.24
N MET A 141 -9.02 -20.46 6.42
CA MET A 141 -9.08 -21.91 6.70
C MET A 141 -10.50 -22.43 6.65
N ASN A 142 -11.47 -21.73 7.25
CA ASN A 142 -12.88 -22.11 7.19
C ASN A 142 -13.42 -22.13 5.76
N GLN A 143 -13.01 -21.18 4.92
CA GLN A 143 -13.39 -21.17 3.50
C GLN A 143 -12.83 -22.39 2.75
N LEU A 144 -11.56 -22.76 3.00
CA LEU A 144 -10.95 -23.94 2.41
C LEU A 144 -11.65 -25.24 2.85
N GLU A 145 -11.94 -25.39 4.14
CA GLU A 145 -12.65 -26.55 4.66
C GLU A 145 -14.05 -26.69 4.06
N ASN A 146 -14.77 -25.58 3.91
CA ASN A 146 -16.09 -25.58 3.26
C ASN A 146 -16.04 -25.97 1.77
N LEU A 147 -14.93 -25.70 1.09
CA LEU A 147 -14.74 -26.11 -0.31
C LEU A 147 -14.41 -27.61 -0.42
N LEU A 148 -13.66 -28.16 0.53
CA LEU A 148 -13.26 -29.57 0.55
C LEU A 148 -14.39 -30.50 0.98
N ASN A 149 -15.36 -30.02 1.73
CA ASN A 149 -16.50 -30.79 2.22
C ASN A 149 -17.75 -30.71 1.29
N ARG A 150 -17.60 -30.15 0.09
CA ARG A 150 -18.61 -30.16 -0.97
C ARG A 150 -18.34 -31.27 -1.96
#